data_b3aa870ec1f822dc2622e9a33fdcac64
#
_entry.id   b3aa870ec1f822dc2622e9a33fdcac64
#
_cell.length_a   1.000
_cell.length_b   1.000
_cell.length_c   1.000
_cell.angle_alpha   90.00
_cell.angle_beta   90.00
_cell.angle_gamma   90.00
#
_symmetry.space_group_name_H-M   'P 1'
#
loop_
_entity.id
_entity.type
_entity.pdbx_description
1 polymer ?
#
loop_
_entity_poly.entity_id
_entity_poly.type
_entity_poly.pdbx_seq_one_letter_code
_entity_poly.pdbx_strand_id
1 'polypeptide(L)'
;MKYIVNFLVTVCLFMSMTQSANAQKDYFKDLPENCSPEKVGAILSRHFIPSKHMWYGKGKWIHYAEVCTWYGALRYAEITGDKQLAEQLKDRFDLLVTTEKSHLPIMNHVDLNVFGCIPLELYKITKDKKYLEMGLSYADTQWTLPANVTSEEKAWADKGLSWQTRLWIDDMFMITILQAQAYHT
;
A
#
# COMPACT_ATOMS: atom_id res chain seq x y z
N MET A 1 -8.54 -33.56 37.54
CA MET A 1 -7.56 -32.47 37.63
C MET A 1 -7.16 -31.88 36.25
N LYS A 2 -6.76 -32.69 35.25
CA LYS A 2 -6.38 -32.17 33.91
C LYS A 2 -7.47 -31.33 33.21
N TYR A 3 -8.74 -31.70 33.31
CA TYR A 3 -9.85 -30.98 32.63
C TYR A 3 -10.15 -29.61 33.27
N ILE A 4 -9.96 -29.48 34.60
CA ILE A 4 -10.15 -28.21 35.31
C ILE A 4 -9.07 -27.20 34.92
N VAL A 5 -7.82 -27.66 34.79
CA VAL A 5 -6.67 -26.80 34.37
C VAL A 5 -6.88 -26.31 32.94
N ASN A 6 -7.27 -27.19 32.00
CA ASN A 6 -7.55 -26.80 30.62
C ASN A 6 -8.73 -25.80 30.51
N PHE A 7 -9.77 -25.98 31.31
CA PHE A 7 -10.90 -25.05 31.33
C PHE A 7 -10.49 -23.67 31.85
N LEU A 8 -9.71 -23.61 32.93
CA LEU A 8 -9.18 -22.36 33.48
C LEU A 8 -8.26 -21.62 32.48
N VAL A 9 -7.37 -22.33 31.79
CA VAL A 9 -6.50 -21.73 30.76
C VAL A 9 -7.31 -21.17 29.60
N THR A 10 -8.35 -21.86 29.15
CA THR A 10 -9.23 -21.39 28.06
C THR A 10 -10.01 -20.15 28.48
N VAL A 11 -10.54 -20.09 29.70
CA VAL A 11 -11.25 -18.92 30.23
C VAL A 11 -10.31 -17.71 30.38
N CYS A 12 -9.07 -17.90 30.85
CA CYS A 12 -8.09 -16.83 30.94
C CYS A 12 -7.69 -16.27 29.57
N LEU A 13 -7.54 -17.13 28.53
CA LEU A 13 -7.28 -16.70 27.15
C LEU A 13 -8.45 -15.89 26.57
N PHE A 14 -9.69 -16.30 26.82
CA PHE A 14 -10.87 -15.53 26.39
C PHE A 14 -10.98 -14.18 27.09
N MET A 15 -10.70 -14.10 28.40
CA MET A 15 -10.73 -12.83 29.13
C MET A 15 -9.64 -11.85 28.67
N SER A 16 -8.45 -12.33 28.31
CA SER A 16 -7.38 -11.47 27.78
C SER A 16 -7.71 -10.91 26.38
N MET A 17 -8.40 -11.66 25.52
CA MET A 17 -8.85 -11.17 24.21
C MET A 17 -9.94 -10.10 24.32
N THR A 18 -10.86 -10.21 25.30
CA THR A 18 -11.91 -9.21 25.50
C THR A 18 -11.37 -7.91 26.10
N GLN A 19 -10.32 -7.95 26.92
CA GLN A 19 -9.69 -6.74 27.45
C GLN A 19 -8.96 -5.95 26.38
N SER A 20 -8.27 -6.62 25.43
CA SER A 20 -7.63 -5.94 24.30
C SER A 20 -8.62 -5.23 23.39
N ALA A 21 -9.79 -5.82 23.13
CA ALA A 21 -10.84 -5.20 22.32
C ALA A 21 -11.48 -3.98 23.00
N ASN A 22 -11.59 -3.99 24.33
CA ASN A 22 -12.13 -2.86 25.08
C ASN A 22 -11.11 -1.71 25.22
N ALA A 23 -9.83 -1.99 25.38
CA ALA A 23 -8.77 -0.97 25.43
C ALA A 23 -8.68 -0.19 24.10
N GLN A 24 -8.84 -0.86 22.96
CA GLN A 24 -8.85 -0.20 21.66
C GLN A 24 -10.10 0.68 21.45
N LYS A 25 -11.24 0.29 22.01
CA LYS A 25 -12.49 1.06 21.98
C LYS A 25 -12.40 2.37 22.79
N ASP A 26 -11.68 2.33 23.91
CA ASP A 26 -11.53 3.50 24.79
C ASP A 26 -10.48 4.50 24.26
N TYR A 27 -9.46 4.06 23.52
CA TYR A 27 -8.43 4.94 22.97
C TYR A 27 -8.99 6.01 22.00
N PHE A 28 -10.06 5.71 21.27
CA PHE A 28 -10.68 6.62 20.29
C PHE A 28 -11.96 7.30 20.81
N LYS A 29 -12.28 7.17 22.11
CA LYS A 29 -13.58 7.56 22.66
C LYS A 29 -13.80 9.06 22.78
N ASP A 30 -12.76 9.81 23.13
CA ASP A 30 -12.82 11.24 23.43
C ASP A 30 -12.00 12.08 22.45
N LEU A 31 -12.01 11.71 21.16
CA LEU A 31 -11.35 12.51 20.13
C LEU A 31 -12.11 13.82 19.91
N PRO A 32 -11.38 14.93 19.66
CA PRO A 32 -12.00 16.18 19.27
C PRO A 32 -12.92 16.01 18.07
N GLU A 33 -13.89 16.90 17.93
CA GLU A 33 -14.77 16.89 16.76
C GLU A 33 -13.95 16.92 15.46
N ASN A 34 -14.33 16.07 14.50
CA ASN A 34 -13.64 15.87 13.21
C ASN A 34 -12.24 15.23 13.26
N CYS A 35 -11.77 14.74 14.42
CA CYS A 35 -10.48 14.08 14.58
C CYS A 35 -10.59 12.53 14.66
N SER A 36 -11.76 11.95 14.49
CA SER A 36 -11.87 10.48 14.41
C SER A 36 -11.15 9.95 13.17
N PRO A 37 -10.52 8.76 13.22
CA PRO A 37 -9.86 8.15 12.06
C PRO A 37 -10.76 8.09 10.82
N GLU A 38 -12.05 7.82 11.03
CA GLU A 38 -13.05 7.78 9.96
C GLU A 38 -13.23 9.15 9.30
N LYS A 39 -13.41 10.22 10.09
CA LYS A 39 -13.58 11.58 9.54
C LYS A 39 -12.32 12.09 8.87
N VAL A 40 -11.16 11.87 9.49
CA VAL A 40 -9.87 12.26 8.91
C VAL A 40 -9.62 11.51 7.60
N GLY A 41 -9.85 10.20 7.59
CA GLY A 41 -9.73 9.37 6.37
C GLY A 41 -10.64 9.85 5.25
N ALA A 42 -11.92 10.19 5.57
CA ALA A 42 -12.87 10.74 4.61
C ALA A 42 -12.39 12.06 3.99
N ILE A 43 -11.96 12.99 4.84
CA ILE A 43 -11.50 14.33 4.41
C ILE A 43 -10.28 14.20 3.49
N LEU A 44 -9.26 13.44 3.93
CA LEU A 44 -8.02 13.28 3.18
C LEU A 44 -8.24 12.58 1.85
N SER A 45 -9.00 11.48 1.84
CA SER A 45 -9.27 10.72 0.62
C SER A 45 -10.06 11.53 -0.41
N ARG A 46 -11.08 12.30 0.02
CA ARG A 46 -11.85 13.14 -0.90
C ARG A 46 -11.07 14.36 -1.38
N HIS A 47 -10.23 14.95 -0.52
CA HIS A 47 -9.35 16.05 -0.92
C HIS A 47 -8.31 15.60 -1.95
N PHE A 48 -7.88 14.35 -1.89
CA PHE A 48 -6.92 13.79 -2.82
C PHE A 48 -7.45 13.72 -4.26
N ILE A 49 -8.76 13.46 -4.48
CA ILE A 49 -9.34 13.32 -5.83
C ILE A 49 -9.01 14.50 -6.76
N PRO A 50 -9.28 15.78 -6.38
CA PRO A 50 -8.96 16.93 -7.24
C PRO A 50 -7.53 17.46 -7.08
N SER A 51 -6.69 16.86 -6.23
CA SER A 51 -5.36 17.37 -5.96
C SER A 51 -4.44 17.23 -7.18
N LYS A 52 -3.46 18.11 -7.31
CA LYS A 52 -2.41 17.98 -8.33
C LYS A 52 -1.49 16.82 -7.98
N HIS A 53 -0.94 16.19 -9.01
CA HIS A 53 0.06 15.15 -8.83
C HIS A 53 1.33 15.67 -8.18
N MET A 54 1.95 14.81 -7.36
CA MET A 54 3.27 15.05 -6.79
C MET A 54 4.32 14.42 -7.70
N TRP A 55 5.25 15.25 -8.17
CA TRP A 55 6.26 14.84 -9.13
C TRP A 55 7.56 14.39 -8.48
N TYR A 56 8.15 13.34 -9.03
CA TYR A 56 9.49 12.90 -8.71
C TYR A 56 10.45 13.18 -9.88
N GLY A 57 11.56 13.86 -9.58
CA GLY A 57 12.64 14.10 -10.51
C GLY A 57 12.25 14.93 -11.76
N LYS A 58 13.19 14.99 -12.73
CA LYS A 58 13.00 15.72 -13.99
C LYS A 58 11.95 15.08 -14.90
N GLY A 59 11.72 13.77 -14.75
CA GLY A 59 10.73 13.01 -15.51
C GLY A 59 9.28 13.32 -15.13
N LYS A 60 9.06 14.05 -14.03
CA LYS A 60 7.71 14.31 -13.50
C LYS A 60 6.89 13.02 -13.32
N TRP A 61 7.53 11.99 -12.81
CA TRP A 61 6.85 10.74 -12.47
C TRP A 61 6.10 10.87 -11.14
N ILE A 62 5.04 10.08 -10.98
CA ILE A 62 4.30 10.02 -9.71
C ILE A 62 5.27 9.72 -8.57
N HIS A 63 5.23 10.56 -7.53
CA HIS A 63 6.11 10.44 -6.37
C HIS A 63 5.60 9.39 -5.39
N TYR A 64 6.50 8.67 -4.70
CA TYR A 64 6.12 7.67 -3.69
C TYR A 64 5.21 8.21 -2.59
N ALA A 65 5.34 9.48 -2.22
CA ALA A 65 4.43 10.10 -1.25
C ALA A 65 2.98 10.17 -1.77
N GLU A 66 2.79 10.35 -3.08
CA GLU A 66 1.46 10.23 -3.69
C GLU A 66 0.99 8.77 -3.67
N VAL A 67 1.88 7.80 -3.87
CA VAL A 67 1.55 6.37 -3.76
C VAL A 67 1.02 6.03 -2.36
N CYS A 68 1.63 6.58 -1.30
CA CYS A 68 1.11 6.42 0.06
C CYS A 68 -0.32 6.97 0.21
N THR A 69 -0.60 8.11 -0.41
CA THR A 69 -1.94 8.72 -0.39
C THR A 69 -2.95 7.88 -1.16
N TRP A 70 -2.57 7.39 -2.35
CA TRP A 70 -3.38 6.44 -3.13
C TRP A 70 -3.73 5.20 -2.32
N TYR A 71 -2.71 4.57 -1.76
CA TYR A 71 -2.87 3.36 -0.96
C TYR A 71 -3.80 3.59 0.22
N GLY A 72 -3.58 4.68 0.99
CA GLY A 72 -4.43 5.03 2.11
C GLY A 72 -5.88 5.30 1.69
N ALA A 73 -6.11 6.03 0.58
CA ALA A 73 -7.46 6.34 0.10
C ALA A 73 -8.21 5.10 -0.41
N LEU A 74 -7.54 4.21 -1.15
CA LEU A 74 -8.13 2.95 -1.64
C LEU A 74 -8.47 2.01 -0.48
N ARG A 75 -7.56 1.89 0.50
CA ARG A 75 -7.82 1.10 1.72
C ARG A 75 -8.96 1.68 2.55
N TYR A 76 -9.03 3.01 2.66
CA TYR A 76 -10.14 3.67 3.33
C TYR A 76 -11.48 3.37 2.62
N ALA A 77 -11.53 3.49 1.30
CA ALA A 77 -12.73 3.17 0.51
C ALA A 77 -13.17 1.71 0.70
N GLU A 78 -12.23 0.77 0.73
CA GLU A 78 -12.49 -0.65 0.94
C GLU A 78 -13.05 -0.92 2.34
N ILE A 79 -12.38 -0.42 3.39
CA ILE A 79 -12.77 -0.66 4.80
C ILE A 79 -14.14 -0.05 5.12
N THR A 80 -14.43 1.12 4.56
CA THR A 80 -15.72 1.81 4.79
C THR A 80 -16.83 1.37 3.85
N GLY A 81 -16.50 0.62 2.79
CA GLY A 81 -17.46 0.24 1.75
C GLY A 81 -17.89 1.42 0.87
N ASP A 82 -17.11 2.51 0.81
CA ASP A 82 -17.40 3.71 0.01
C ASP A 82 -17.12 3.45 -1.48
N LYS A 83 -18.10 2.87 -2.16
CA LYS A 83 -18.02 2.53 -3.59
C LYS A 83 -17.85 3.77 -4.48
N GLN A 84 -18.42 4.90 -4.10
CA GLN A 84 -18.30 6.14 -4.86
C GLN A 84 -16.85 6.65 -4.83
N LEU A 85 -16.23 6.64 -3.65
CA LEU A 85 -14.83 7.02 -3.51
C LEU A 85 -13.91 6.06 -4.29
N ALA A 86 -14.17 4.75 -4.21
CA ALA A 86 -13.41 3.76 -4.95
C ALA A 86 -13.46 3.99 -6.47
N GLU A 87 -14.64 4.32 -7.03
CA GLU A 87 -14.81 4.64 -8.44
C GLU A 87 -14.10 5.94 -8.81
N GLN A 88 -14.22 6.99 -8.01
CA GLN A 88 -13.49 8.26 -8.25
C GLN A 88 -11.97 8.08 -8.23
N LEU A 89 -11.44 7.25 -7.32
CA LEU A 89 -10.03 6.90 -7.30
C LEU A 89 -9.62 6.12 -8.55
N LYS A 90 -10.43 5.14 -8.96
CA LYS A 90 -10.20 4.40 -10.20
C LYS A 90 -10.17 5.34 -11.42
N ASP A 91 -11.15 6.22 -11.55
CA ASP A 91 -11.23 7.17 -12.67
C ASP A 91 -9.99 8.08 -12.71
N ARG A 92 -9.54 8.57 -11.56
CA ARG A 92 -8.29 9.33 -11.45
C ARG A 92 -7.09 8.50 -11.91
N PHE A 93 -7.00 7.21 -11.54
CA PHE A 93 -5.92 6.33 -11.98
C PHE A 93 -5.98 6.05 -13.47
N ASP A 94 -7.17 5.87 -14.04
CA ASP A 94 -7.33 5.60 -15.46
C ASP A 94 -6.81 6.76 -16.34
N LEU A 95 -6.79 8.01 -15.84
CA LEU A 95 -6.11 9.11 -16.53
C LEU A 95 -4.60 8.87 -16.65
N LEU A 96 -3.94 8.35 -15.61
CA LEU A 96 -2.51 8.01 -15.66
C LEU A 96 -2.18 6.95 -16.71
N VAL A 97 -3.09 6.02 -16.97
CA VAL A 97 -2.86 4.96 -17.98
C VAL A 97 -3.41 5.31 -19.37
N THR A 98 -4.02 6.47 -19.52
CA THR A 98 -4.59 6.95 -20.81
C THR A 98 -3.95 8.24 -21.28
N THR A 99 -4.35 9.37 -20.72
CA THR A 99 -3.96 10.72 -21.18
C THR A 99 -2.69 11.24 -20.53
N GLU A 100 -2.30 10.69 -19.36
CA GLU A 100 -1.19 11.16 -18.53
C GLU A 100 -0.05 10.13 -18.44
N LYS A 101 0.08 9.24 -19.41
CA LYS A 101 1.07 8.15 -19.44
C LYS A 101 2.52 8.58 -19.21
N SER A 102 2.86 9.81 -19.57
CA SER A 102 4.20 10.36 -19.34
C SER A 102 4.57 10.47 -17.85
N HIS A 103 3.58 10.41 -16.98
CA HIS A 103 3.78 10.50 -15.52
C HIS A 103 3.88 9.13 -14.83
N LEU A 104 3.70 8.04 -15.57
CA LEU A 104 3.91 6.71 -15.04
C LEU A 104 5.38 6.54 -14.66
N PRO A 105 5.68 6.08 -13.44
CA PRO A 105 7.05 5.87 -13.01
C PRO A 105 7.77 4.81 -13.84
N ILE A 106 9.04 5.07 -14.13
CA ILE A 106 9.93 4.06 -14.73
C ILE A 106 10.34 3.03 -13.66
N MET A 107 10.55 1.79 -14.09
CA MET A 107 10.74 0.65 -13.18
C MET A 107 12.22 0.40 -12.84
N ASN A 108 12.96 1.43 -12.44
CA ASN A 108 14.40 1.34 -12.20
C ASN A 108 14.85 1.83 -10.81
N HIS A 109 13.93 2.15 -9.95
CA HIS A 109 14.24 2.67 -8.62
C HIS A 109 13.14 2.31 -7.62
N VAL A 110 13.53 1.99 -6.40
CA VAL A 110 12.61 1.55 -5.35
C VAL A 110 11.48 2.54 -5.08
N ASP A 111 11.78 3.86 -5.06
CA ASP A 111 10.78 4.92 -4.83
C ASP A 111 9.79 5.08 -6.00
N LEU A 112 10.14 4.58 -7.16
CA LEU A 112 9.28 4.58 -8.35
C LEU A 112 8.50 3.27 -8.49
N ASN A 113 9.13 2.14 -8.18
CA ASN A 113 8.51 0.83 -8.30
C ASN A 113 7.35 0.63 -7.31
N VAL A 114 7.38 1.26 -6.13
CA VAL A 114 6.27 1.21 -5.17
C VAL A 114 4.93 1.64 -5.77
N PHE A 115 4.94 2.35 -6.90
CA PHE A 115 3.74 2.69 -7.68
C PHE A 115 2.88 1.48 -8.00
N GLY A 116 3.48 0.31 -8.20
CA GLY A 116 2.76 -0.94 -8.46
C GLY A 116 1.72 -1.32 -7.40
N CYS A 117 1.82 -0.77 -6.18
CA CYS A 117 0.82 -0.97 -5.13
C CYS A 117 -0.56 -0.45 -5.54
N ILE A 118 -0.63 0.66 -6.30
CA ILE A 118 -1.90 1.28 -6.67
C ILE A 118 -2.72 0.36 -7.58
N PRO A 119 -2.21 -0.11 -8.73
CA PRO A 119 -2.96 -1.02 -9.58
C PRO A 119 -3.27 -2.35 -8.89
N LEU A 120 -2.44 -2.87 -7.98
CA LEU A 120 -2.78 -4.08 -7.22
C LEU A 120 -3.97 -3.85 -6.29
N GLU A 121 -4.06 -2.70 -5.61
CA GLU A 121 -5.24 -2.35 -4.80
C GLU A 121 -6.49 -2.17 -5.69
N LEU A 122 -6.35 -1.54 -6.86
CA LEU A 122 -7.45 -1.42 -7.81
C LEU A 122 -7.92 -2.78 -8.33
N TYR A 123 -7.00 -3.72 -8.57
CA TYR A 123 -7.38 -5.09 -8.93
C TYR A 123 -8.19 -5.77 -7.83
N LYS A 124 -7.86 -5.59 -6.55
CA LYS A 124 -8.63 -6.17 -5.44
C LYS A 124 -10.09 -5.71 -5.46
N ILE A 125 -10.32 -4.45 -5.81
CA ILE A 125 -11.66 -3.84 -5.85
C ILE A 125 -12.40 -4.23 -7.14
N THR A 126 -11.74 -4.15 -8.30
CA THR A 126 -12.38 -4.23 -9.62
C THR A 126 -12.35 -5.61 -10.25
N LYS A 127 -11.37 -6.45 -9.89
CA LYS A 127 -11.01 -7.72 -10.53
C LYS A 127 -10.62 -7.59 -12.02
N ASP A 128 -10.32 -6.38 -12.50
CA ASP A 128 -9.85 -6.14 -13.87
C ASP A 128 -8.36 -6.50 -13.98
N LYS A 129 -8.07 -7.50 -14.80
CA LYS A 129 -6.73 -8.05 -15.00
C LYS A 129 -5.69 -7.05 -15.48
N LYS A 130 -6.11 -5.98 -16.16
CA LYS A 130 -5.17 -4.92 -16.59
C LYS A 130 -4.40 -4.30 -15.41
N TYR A 131 -5.06 -4.14 -14.26
CA TYR A 131 -4.42 -3.62 -13.05
C TYR A 131 -3.51 -4.66 -12.40
N LEU A 132 -3.91 -5.94 -12.39
CA LEU A 132 -3.06 -7.02 -11.91
C LEU A 132 -1.74 -7.08 -12.68
N GLU A 133 -1.83 -7.17 -14.02
CA GLU A 133 -0.67 -7.29 -14.91
C GLU A 133 0.25 -6.08 -14.74
N MET A 134 -0.31 -4.88 -14.66
CA MET A 134 0.46 -3.67 -14.42
C MET A 134 1.18 -3.71 -13.07
N GLY A 135 0.49 -4.04 -11.99
CA GLY A 135 1.09 -4.06 -10.65
C GLY A 135 2.17 -5.13 -10.50
N LEU A 136 1.93 -6.33 -11.04
CA LEU A 136 2.92 -7.41 -11.06
C LEU A 136 4.17 -7.03 -11.85
N SER A 137 4.05 -6.29 -12.98
CA SER A 137 5.21 -5.84 -13.73
C SER A 137 6.15 -4.95 -12.90
N TYR A 138 5.60 -4.07 -12.04
CA TYR A 138 6.40 -3.30 -11.09
C TYR A 138 7.03 -4.18 -10.00
N ALA A 139 6.29 -5.14 -9.47
CA ALA A 139 6.80 -6.05 -8.43
C ALA A 139 7.94 -6.93 -8.96
N ASP A 140 7.78 -7.51 -10.13
CA ASP A 140 8.77 -8.40 -10.75
C ASP A 140 10.09 -7.69 -11.06
N THR A 141 10.04 -6.41 -11.46
CA THR A 141 11.25 -5.63 -11.74
C THR A 141 12.11 -5.36 -10.51
N GLN A 142 11.59 -5.46 -9.30
CA GLN A 142 12.41 -5.39 -8.07
C GLN A 142 13.38 -6.57 -7.93
N TRP A 143 13.14 -7.68 -8.64
CA TRP A 143 13.92 -8.92 -8.58
C TRP A 143 14.58 -9.28 -9.91
N THR A 144 14.15 -8.65 -10.99
CA THR A 144 14.70 -8.89 -12.33
C THR A 144 15.85 -7.93 -12.59
N LEU A 145 17.08 -8.45 -12.63
CA LEU A 145 18.28 -7.66 -12.91
C LEU A 145 18.24 -7.03 -14.30
N PRO A 146 18.42 -5.72 -14.42
CA PRO A 146 18.57 -5.07 -15.72
C PRO A 146 19.92 -5.41 -16.38
N ALA A 147 20.02 -5.19 -17.71
CA ALA A 147 21.23 -5.51 -18.46
C ALA A 147 22.47 -4.68 -18.02
N ASN A 148 22.24 -3.47 -17.52
CA ASN A 148 23.31 -2.50 -17.14
C ASN A 148 23.38 -2.34 -15.61
N VAL A 149 23.25 -3.43 -14.88
CA VAL A 149 23.34 -3.46 -13.42
C VAL A 149 24.78 -3.13 -12.96
N THR A 150 24.89 -2.33 -11.91
CA THR A 150 26.19 -2.07 -11.25
C THR A 150 26.68 -3.30 -10.49
N SER A 151 27.97 -3.33 -10.14
CA SER A 151 28.52 -4.40 -9.30
C SER A 151 27.89 -4.46 -7.91
N GLU A 152 27.49 -3.32 -7.36
CA GLU A 152 26.81 -3.25 -6.06
C GLU A 152 25.41 -3.83 -6.13
N GLU A 153 24.60 -3.41 -7.10
CA GLU A 153 23.24 -3.93 -7.33
C GLU A 153 23.24 -5.44 -7.56
N LYS A 154 24.24 -5.92 -8.35
CA LYS A 154 24.44 -7.36 -8.53
C LYS A 154 24.78 -8.06 -7.22
N ALA A 155 25.63 -7.46 -6.39
CA ALA A 155 26.00 -8.05 -5.09
C ALA A 155 24.82 -8.14 -4.12
N TRP A 156 23.84 -7.22 -4.19
CA TRP A 156 22.59 -7.32 -3.45
C TRP A 156 21.72 -8.47 -3.95
N ALA A 157 21.55 -8.58 -5.26
CA ALA A 157 20.79 -9.67 -5.86
C ALA A 157 21.40 -11.05 -5.57
N ASP A 158 22.72 -11.19 -5.62
CA ASP A 158 23.45 -12.42 -5.29
C ASP A 158 23.24 -12.85 -3.83
N LYS A 159 22.90 -11.92 -2.93
CA LYS A 159 22.52 -12.18 -1.54
C LYS A 159 21.01 -12.46 -1.35
N GLY A 160 20.22 -12.53 -2.42
CA GLY A 160 18.79 -12.71 -2.36
C GLY A 160 18.00 -11.48 -1.93
N LEU A 161 18.57 -10.28 -2.06
CA LEU A 161 17.90 -9.01 -1.85
C LEU A 161 17.43 -8.44 -3.19
N SER A 162 16.48 -7.51 -3.14
CA SER A 162 16.16 -6.72 -4.33
C SER A 162 17.41 -5.94 -4.79
N TRP A 163 17.70 -5.94 -6.10
CA TRP A 163 18.81 -5.17 -6.66
C TRP A 163 18.63 -3.66 -6.48
N GLN A 164 17.37 -3.20 -6.26
CA GLN A 164 17.02 -1.79 -6.04
C GLN A 164 17.24 -1.32 -4.60
N THR A 165 17.60 -2.22 -3.68
CA THR A 165 17.75 -1.84 -2.27
C THR A 165 18.93 -0.91 -2.05
N ARG A 166 18.73 0.10 -1.18
CA ARG A 166 19.76 1.00 -0.66
C ARG A 166 20.14 0.64 0.79
N LEU A 167 19.49 -0.40 1.35
CA LEU A 167 19.51 -0.76 2.78
C LEU A 167 19.06 0.38 3.70
N TRP A 168 18.20 1.24 3.21
CA TRP A 168 17.55 2.26 4.03
C TRP A 168 16.30 1.70 4.70
N ILE A 169 15.95 2.28 5.84
CA ILE A 169 14.77 1.80 6.60
C ILE A 169 13.46 1.95 5.81
N ASP A 170 13.36 2.96 4.95
CA ASP A 170 12.20 3.21 4.10
C ASP A 170 12.08 2.23 2.93
N ASP A 171 13.18 1.57 2.51
CA ASP A 171 13.12 0.48 1.53
C ASP A 171 12.24 -0.67 2.03
N MET A 172 12.11 -0.84 3.35
CA MET A 172 11.16 -1.81 3.92
C MET A 172 9.72 -1.50 3.55
N PHE A 173 9.34 -0.21 3.47
CA PHE A 173 8.04 0.16 2.93
C PHE A 173 8.00 -0.02 1.41
N MET A 174 8.96 0.57 0.68
CA MET A 174 8.94 0.64 -0.78
C MET A 174 8.99 -0.74 -1.46
N ILE A 175 9.77 -1.68 -0.89
CA ILE A 175 9.90 -3.03 -1.44
C ILE A 175 8.82 -3.94 -0.84
N THR A 176 8.72 -3.97 0.49
CA THR A 176 7.90 -4.98 1.17
C THR A 176 6.41 -4.80 0.90
N ILE A 177 5.90 -3.56 0.88
CA ILE A 177 4.47 -3.34 0.66
C ILE A 177 4.07 -3.77 -0.76
N LEU A 178 4.88 -3.49 -1.78
CA LEU A 178 4.60 -3.91 -3.15
C LEU A 178 4.60 -5.43 -3.27
N GLN A 179 5.59 -6.10 -2.69
CA GLN A 179 5.68 -7.57 -2.70
C GLN A 179 4.53 -8.22 -1.91
N ALA A 180 4.18 -7.65 -0.75
CA ALA A 180 3.04 -8.14 0.02
C ALA A 180 1.73 -7.99 -0.76
N GLN A 181 1.51 -6.87 -1.45
CA GLN A 181 0.33 -6.69 -2.29
C GLN A 181 0.31 -7.67 -3.47
N ALA A 182 1.45 -7.87 -4.15
CA ALA A 182 1.56 -8.83 -5.24
C ALA A 182 1.27 -10.28 -4.77
N TYR A 183 1.70 -10.64 -3.57
CA TYR A 183 1.44 -11.97 -2.99
C TYR A 183 -0.05 -12.17 -2.65
N HIS A 184 -0.77 -11.11 -2.27
CA HIS A 184 -2.17 -11.18 -1.84
C HIS A 184 -3.19 -10.98 -2.97
N THR A 185 -2.77 -10.84 -4.20
CA THR A 185 -3.65 -10.71 -5.38
C THR A 185 -3.82 -12.03 -6.12
#